data_9a6b718531ac44a31f1dd46f353ba99a
#
_entry.id   9a6b718531ac44a31f1dd46f353ba99a
#
_cell.length_a   1.000
_cell.length_b   1.000
_cell.length_c   1.000
_cell.angle_alpha   90.00
_cell.angle_beta   90.00
_cell.angle_gamma   90.00
#
_symmetry.space_group_name_H-M   'P 1'
#
loop_
_entity.id
_entity.type
_entity.pdbx_description
1 polymer ?
#
loop_
_entity_poly.entity_id
_entity_poly.type
_entity_poly.pdbx_seq_one_letter_code
_entity_poly.pdbx_strand_id
1 'polypeptide(L)'
;MSDIKVRFAPSPTGFMHIGNTRTALFNWLLAKKLGGKFMLRIDDTDKLRSKKEYEDAMRESLKWLGFEWGEEARQSARFERYDELRDKLIAEGRIYACYDSPEELEIKRKRAMAKGQAPIYDRQALKYTADDLAKFKAEGRKPHYRFKLVDEVIEWDDIVRGHCKYEASKLSDPIIIREDGSYLYHFPSCVDDSDFGITHIVRGEDHVTNTAAQIQMFKAIGGKVPTFAHLPLLTGTEGKLSKRLGSLGVRELKAEGVEPMAICSFLAKLGTSDAIEPYYTLDELAESLDFEKLGRSQPKFDEEELKRFNTKFVRSMPYELVANRIPVSKEFWEKVKPNLDVVEDIRVWNNICNDVVVPVMEDRELTEIAASVLPPEPWDDTTFNAWLNEVKAKSGKKGKELFHPIRKALTALENGPELKTLLPLIGYEKTLMRLKGIKA
;
A
#
# COMPACT_ATOMS: atom_id res chain seq x y z
N MET A 1 23.27 -17.84 7.52
CA MET A 1 21.95 -17.20 7.34
C MET A 1 22.07 -15.78 7.85
N SER A 2 21.50 -14.82 7.15
CA SER A 2 21.49 -13.42 7.58
C SER A 2 20.72 -13.28 8.91
N ASP A 3 21.30 -12.55 9.89
CA ASP A 3 20.60 -12.24 11.15
C ASP A 3 19.55 -11.13 10.98
N ILE A 4 19.32 -10.68 9.76
CA ILE A 4 18.38 -9.61 9.45
C ILE A 4 16.95 -10.05 9.71
N LYS A 5 16.25 -9.27 10.52
CA LYS A 5 14.82 -9.46 10.77
C LYS A 5 14.11 -8.10 10.82
N VAL A 6 13.04 -8.01 10.07
CA VAL A 6 12.17 -6.84 10.01
C VAL A 6 10.74 -7.22 10.39
N ARG A 7 9.90 -6.22 10.64
CA ARG A 7 8.50 -6.44 10.95
C ARG A 7 7.59 -5.40 10.30
N PHE A 8 6.42 -5.83 9.87
CA PHE A 8 5.27 -4.96 9.71
C PHE A 8 4.39 -5.10 10.97
N ALA A 9 4.14 -3.99 11.65
CA ALA A 9 3.51 -3.99 12.98
C ALA A 9 2.29 -3.05 13.01
N PRO A 10 1.22 -3.38 12.27
CA PRO A 10 0.04 -2.54 12.18
C PRO A 10 -0.90 -2.74 13.36
N SER A 11 -1.60 -1.65 13.74
CA SER A 11 -2.76 -1.73 14.64
C SER A 11 -4.02 -2.00 13.81
N PRO A 12 -4.84 -3.03 14.15
CA PRO A 12 -6.03 -3.40 13.39
C PRO A 12 -7.23 -2.50 13.75
N THR A 13 -7.07 -1.19 13.57
CA THR A 13 -8.07 -0.14 13.89
C THR A 13 -8.82 0.37 12.66
N GLY A 14 -8.54 -0.18 11.49
CA GLY A 14 -9.14 0.15 10.19
C GLY A 14 -8.58 -0.73 9.09
N PHE A 15 -9.15 -0.60 7.90
CA PHE A 15 -8.63 -1.29 6.71
C PHE A 15 -7.26 -0.74 6.29
N MET A 16 -6.48 -1.59 5.62
CA MET A 16 -5.14 -1.26 5.17
C MET A 16 -5.20 -0.23 4.04
N HIS A 17 -4.67 0.96 4.29
CA HIS A 17 -4.59 2.04 3.31
C HIS A 17 -3.22 2.06 2.60
N ILE A 18 -3.12 2.84 1.53
CA ILE A 18 -1.94 2.87 0.66
C ILE A 18 -0.63 3.23 1.40
N GLY A 19 -0.70 4.05 2.45
CA GLY A 19 0.46 4.38 3.28
C GLY A 19 0.96 3.19 4.10
N ASN A 20 0.04 2.41 4.71
CA ASN A 20 0.39 1.15 5.39
C ASN A 20 0.96 0.13 4.41
N THR A 21 0.38 0.04 3.20
CA THR A 21 0.85 -0.83 2.12
C THR A 21 2.29 -0.52 1.76
N ARG A 22 2.63 0.77 1.61
CA ARG A 22 4.00 1.20 1.32
C ARG A 22 4.96 0.81 2.44
N THR A 23 4.57 0.99 3.69
CA THR A 23 5.39 0.58 4.84
C THR A 23 5.61 -0.93 4.87
N ALA A 24 4.57 -1.74 4.65
CA ALA A 24 4.67 -3.19 4.56
C ALA A 24 5.59 -3.62 3.42
N LEU A 25 5.42 -3.03 2.24
CA LEU A 25 6.23 -3.28 1.05
C LEU A 25 7.72 -3.04 1.31
N PHE A 26 8.09 -1.87 1.83
CA PHE A 26 9.51 -1.55 2.10
C PHE A 26 10.14 -2.47 3.15
N ASN A 27 9.39 -2.90 4.17
CA ASN A 27 9.86 -3.91 5.11
C ASN A 27 10.09 -5.25 4.41
N TRP A 28 9.12 -5.70 3.59
CA TRP A 28 9.23 -6.96 2.88
C TRP A 28 10.41 -6.97 1.89
N LEU A 29 10.51 -5.90 1.08
CA LEU A 29 11.60 -5.75 0.11
C LEU A 29 12.99 -5.70 0.78
N LEU A 30 13.11 -5.01 1.93
CA LEU A 30 14.35 -4.96 2.69
C LEU A 30 14.75 -6.35 3.20
N ALA A 31 13.79 -7.07 3.79
CA ALA A 31 14.04 -8.45 4.24
C ALA A 31 14.53 -9.32 3.09
N LYS A 32 13.84 -9.27 1.96
CA LYS A 32 14.18 -10.08 0.78
C LYS A 32 15.56 -9.73 0.23
N LYS A 33 15.85 -8.44 0.03
CA LYS A 33 17.14 -7.96 -0.47
C LYS A 33 18.32 -8.38 0.39
N LEU A 34 18.14 -8.37 1.71
CA LEU A 34 19.22 -8.72 2.66
C LEU A 34 19.22 -10.20 3.05
N GLY A 35 18.37 -11.03 2.44
CA GLY A 35 18.25 -12.45 2.77
C GLY A 35 17.77 -12.70 4.20
N GLY A 36 16.99 -11.77 4.74
CA GLY A 36 16.47 -11.78 6.10
C GLY A 36 15.06 -12.34 6.22
N LYS A 37 14.44 -12.11 7.38
CA LYS A 37 13.08 -12.56 7.70
C LYS A 37 12.13 -11.38 7.82
N PHE A 38 10.91 -11.56 7.32
CA PHE A 38 9.80 -10.64 7.49
C PHE A 38 8.77 -11.23 8.46
N MET A 39 8.42 -10.47 9.50
CA MET A 39 7.47 -10.83 10.55
C MET A 39 6.23 -9.94 10.48
N LEU A 40 5.06 -10.50 10.71
CA LEU A 40 3.83 -9.76 10.96
C LEU A 40 3.57 -9.70 12.47
N ARG A 41 3.41 -8.49 13.03
CA ARG A 41 2.99 -8.30 14.42
C ARG A 41 1.70 -7.48 14.46
N ILE A 42 0.69 -8.00 15.11
CA ILE A 42 -0.58 -7.31 15.30
C ILE A 42 -0.50 -6.49 16.58
N ASP A 43 -0.43 -5.16 16.44
CA ASP A 43 -0.32 -4.23 17.56
C ASP A 43 -1.74 -3.82 18.04
N ASP A 44 -2.39 -4.71 18.79
CA ASP A 44 -3.79 -4.65 19.22
C ASP A 44 -3.98 -4.28 20.70
N THR A 45 -3.07 -3.49 21.26
CA THR A 45 -3.17 -3.00 22.65
C THR A 45 -4.37 -2.09 22.86
N ASP A 46 -4.85 -1.41 21.84
CA ASP A 46 -6.10 -0.63 21.86
C ASP A 46 -7.30 -1.55 21.58
N LYS A 47 -7.79 -2.21 22.63
CA LYS A 47 -8.91 -3.19 22.55
C LYS A 47 -10.22 -2.58 22.05
N LEU A 48 -10.45 -1.27 22.23
CA LEU A 48 -11.69 -0.61 21.84
C LEU A 48 -11.77 -0.41 20.33
N ARG A 49 -10.63 -0.09 19.69
CA ARG A 49 -10.57 0.18 18.25
C ARG A 49 -10.12 -1.01 17.41
N SER A 50 -9.44 -1.98 18.02
CA SER A 50 -8.97 -3.19 17.33
C SER A 50 -10.12 -4.13 17.05
N LYS A 51 -10.29 -4.53 15.77
CA LYS A 51 -11.34 -5.44 15.33
C LYS A 51 -10.77 -6.58 14.51
N LYS A 52 -11.31 -7.79 14.75
CA LYS A 52 -10.93 -8.99 14.00
C LYS A 52 -11.14 -8.84 12.50
N GLU A 53 -12.19 -8.16 12.07
CA GLU A 53 -12.48 -7.87 10.67
C GLU A 53 -11.32 -7.13 9.98
N TYR A 54 -10.75 -6.12 10.63
CA TYR A 54 -9.62 -5.36 10.08
C TYR A 54 -8.34 -6.19 10.02
N GLU A 55 -8.14 -7.05 11.02
CA GLU A 55 -7.01 -7.96 11.08
C GLU A 55 -7.07 -9.01 9.96
N ASP A 56 -8.23 -9.63 9.75
CA ASP A 56 -8.43 -10.63 8.70
C ASP A 56 -8.29 -10.00 7.31
N ALA A 57 -8.90 -8.82 7.09
CA ALA A 57 -8.76 -8.07 5.84
C ALA A 57 -7.31 -7.63 5.54
N MET A 58 -6.55 -7.32 6.58
CA MET A 58 -5.14 -6.98 6.45
C MET A 58 -4.31 -8.18 5.99
N ARG A 59 -4.50 -9.36 6.60
CA ARG A 59 -3.82 -10.58 6.16
C ARG A 59 -4.19 -10.94 4.71
N GLU A 60 -5.47 -10.79 4.36
CA GLU A 60 -5.91 -11.01 2.98
C GLU A 60 -5.21 -10.05 2.02
N SER A 61 -5.12 -8.76 2.36
CA SER A 61 -4.46 -7.75 1.54
C SER A 61 -2.96 -8.04 1.37
N LEU A 62 -2.26 -8.40 2.45
CA LEU A 62 -0.84 -8.75 2.40
C LEU A 62 -0.58 -9.98 1.53
N LYS A 63 -1.39 -11.03 1.68
CA LYS A 63 -1.30 -12.25 0.85
C LYS A 63 -1.59 -11.96 -0.61
N TRP A 64 -2.59 -11.14 -0.90
CA TRP A 64 -2.93 -10.76 -2.27
C TRP A 64 -1.82 -9.95 -2.94
N LEU A 65 -1.09 -9.10 -2.17
CA LEU A 65 0.09 -8.38 -2.63
C LEU A 65 1.32 -9.31 -2.81
N GLY A 66 1.24 -10.58 -2.37
CA GLY A 66 2.33 -11.54 -2.44
C GLY A 66 3.30 -11.48 -1.26
N PHE A 67 2.96 -10.78 -0.17
CA PHE A 67 3.83 -10.72 1.00
C PHE A 67 3.64 -11.96 1.86
N GLU A 68 4.70 -12.74 1.99
CA GLU A 68 4.77 -13.89 2.87
C GLU A 68 5.53 -13.53 4.14
N TRP A 69 5.09 -14.10 5.27
CA TRP A 69 5.76 -13.95 6.57
C TRP A 69 5.91 -15.30 7.26
N GLY A 70 7.09 -15.50 7.88
CA GLY A 70 7.40 -16.75 8.57
C GLY A 70 6.98 -16.78 10.03
N GLU A 71 6.80 -15.62 10.65
CA GLU A 71 6.44 -15.47 12.06
C GLU A 71 5.32 -14.45 12.22
N GLU A 72 4.42 -14.75 13.14
CA GLU A 72 3.34 -13.85 13.53
C GLU A 72 3.23 -13.77 15.05
N ALA A 73 2.99 -12.56 15.56
CA ALA A 73 2.75 -12.32 16.97
C ALA A 73 1.64 -11.30 17.17
N ARG A 74 1.12 -11.25 18.41
CA ARG A 74 0.05 -10.35 18.81
C ARG A 74 0.41 -9.71 20.15
N GLN A 75 0.30 -8.40 20.26
CA GLN A 75 0.66 -7.66 21.48
C GLN A 75 -0.26 -7.99 22.65
N SER A 76 -1.57 -8.17 22.42
CA SER A 76 -2.51 -8.51 23.48
C SER A 76 -2.24 -9.87 24.17
N ALA A 77 -1.44 -10.75 23.57
CA ALA A 77 -1.02 -12.02 24.16
C ALA A 77 0.25 -11.89 25.03
N ARG A 78 0.82 -10.67 25.18
CA ARG A 78 2.14 -10.47 25.79
C ARG A 78 2.14 -9.51 26.98
N PHE A 79 0.97 -9.19 27.53
CA PHE A 79 0.85 -8.26 28.66
C PHE A 79 1.68 -8.66 29.89
N GLU A 80 1.77 -9.96 30.20
CA GLU A 80 2.60 -10.46 31.30
C GLU A 80 4.07 -10.07 31.13
N ARG A 81 4.58 -10.16 29.90
CA ARG A 81 5.95 -9.75 29.58
C ARG A 81 6.16 -8.25 29.73
N TYR A 82 5.17 -7.46 29.33
CA TYR A 82 5.22 -6.00 29.53
C TYR A 82 5.16 -5.64 31.01
N ASP A 83 4.33 -6.32 31.80
CA ASP A 83 4.23 -6.12 33.24
C ASP A 83 5.55 -6.45 33.95
N GLU A 84 6.19 -7.57 33.60
CA GLU A 84 7.51 -7.96 34.12
C GLU A 84 8.57 -6.85 33.91
N LEU A 85 8.69 -6.36 32.67
CA LEU A 85 9.68 -5.32 32.35
C LEU A 85 9.30 -3.95 32.91
N ARG A 86 7.99 -3.63 33.01
CA ARG A 86 7.51 -2.44 33.71
C ARG A 86 7.98 -2.44 35.16
N ASP A 87 7.75 -3.52 35.89
CA ASP A 87 8.03 -3.62 37.30
C ASP A 87 9.54 -3.53 37.57
N LYS A 88 10.35 -4.19 36.73
CA LYS A 88 11.81 -4.03 36.70
C LYS A 88 12.21 -2.56 36.53
N LEU A 89 11.69 -1.88 35.53
CA LEU A 89 12.05 -0.50 35.24
C LEU A 89 11.52 0.51 36.26
N ILE A 90 10.42 0.19 36.96
CA ILE A 90 9.96 0.98 38.13
C ILE A 90 11.00 0.85 39.27
N ALA A 91 11.46 -0.38 39.56
CA ALA A 91 12.47 -0.61 40.59
C ALA A 91 13.79 0.08 40.28
N GLU A 92 14.18 0.21 39.00
CA GLU A 92 15.35 0.92 38.52
C GLU A 92 15.15 2.44 38.40
N GLY A 93 13.95 2.97 38.71
CA GLY A 93 13.65 4.41 38.63
C GLY A 93 13.56 4.95 37.18
N ARG A 94 13.40 4.06 36.18
CA ARG A 94 13.27 4.42 34.77
C ARG A 94 11.79 4.61 34.35
N ILE A 95 10.86 4.06 35.12
CA ILE A 95 9.43 4.31 35.00
C ILE A 95 8.91 4.90 36.30
N TYR A 96 8.06 5.91 36.23
CA TYR A 96 7.48 6.56 37.38
C TYR A 96 6.01 6.89 37.20
N ALA A 97 5.29 6.89 38.31
CA ALA A 97 3.87 7.23 38.38
C ALA A 97 3.66 8.75 38.28
N CYS A 98 2.68 9.16 37.50
CA CYS A 98 2.28 10.54 37.32
C CYS A 98 0.75 10.62 37.53
N TYR A 99 0.32 11.56 38.40
CA TYR A 99 -1.09 11.74 38.78
C TYR A 99 -1.70 13.01 38.18
N ASP A 100 -0.97 13.74 37.31
CA ASP A 100 -1.53 14.89 36.59
C ASP A 100 -2.70 14.47 35.70
N SER A 101 -3.83 15.14 35.84
CA SER A 101 -4.99 14.90 34.97
C SER A 101 -4.75 15.42 33.54
N PRO A 102 -5.52 14.97 32.53
CA PRO A 102 -5.46 15.51 31.17
C PRO A 102 -5.62 17.04 31.14
N GLU A 103 -6.50 17.59 31.98
CA GLU A 103 -6.74 19.03 32.07
C GLU A 103 -5.52 19.75 32.65
N GLU A 104 -4.91 19.20 33.72
CA GLU A 104 -3.71 19.76 34.33
C GLU A 104 -2.54 19.75 33.35
N LEU A 105 -2.37 18.67 32.59
CA LEU A 105 -1.36 18.57 31.55
C LEU A 105 -1.60 19.60 30.41
N GLU A 106 -2.84 19.78 30.00
CA GLU A 106 -3.19 20.75 28.97
C GLU A 106 -2.95 22.21 29.43
N ILE A 107 -3.25 22.51 30.71
CA ILE A 107 -2.94 23.81 31.31
C ILE A 107 -1.43 24.07 31.31
N LYS A 108 -0.63 23.07 31.73
CA LYS A 108 0.83 23.12 31.69
C LYS A 108 1.35 23.39 30.28
N ARG A 109 0.80 22.66 29.29
CA ARG A 109 1.13 22.82 27.87
C ARG A 109 0.86 24.24 27.38
N LYS A 110 -0.34 24.76 27.62
CA LYS A 110 -0.74 26.11 27.22
C LYS A 110 0.14 27.17 27.86
N ARG A 111 0.48 27.03 29.15
CA ARG A 111 1.37 27.94 29.86
C ARG A 111 2.78 27.97 29.27
N ALA A 112 3.35 26.82 28.92
CA ALA A 112 4.65 26.74 28.27
C ALA A 112 4.63 27.44 26.91
N MET A 113 3.62 27.14 26.09
CA MET A 113 3.44 27.77 24.77
C MET A 113 3.26 29.30 24.85
N ALA A 114 2.50 29.78 25.82
CA ALA A 114 2.31 31.21 26.05
C ALA A 114 3.62 31.94 26.42
N LYS A 115 4.59 31.22 26.99
CA LYS A 115 5.94 31.72 27.28
C LYS A 115 6.94 31.50 26.13
N GLY A 116 6.49 31.02 24.95
CA GLY A 116 7.37 30.69 23.83
C GLY A 116 8.27 29.45 24.08
N GLN A 117 7.94 28.64 25.09
CA GLN A 117 8.70 27.44 25.45
C GLN A 117 8.06 26.20 24.82
N ALA A 118 8.90 25.20 24.50
CA ALA A 118 8.40 23.91 24.07
C ALA A 118 7.55 23.27 25.21
N PRO A 119 6.42 22.61 24.90
CA PRO A 119 5.51 22.01 25.89
C PRO A 119 6.06 20.68 26.42
N ILE A 120 7.24 20.74 27.07
CA ILE A 120 7.91 19.58 27.68
C ILE A 120 7.34 19.35 29.08
N TYR A 121 7.13 18.09 29.43
CA TYR A 121 6.67 17.72 30.76
C TYR A 121 7.74 18.08 31.83
N ASP A 122 7.34 18.81 32.85
CA ASP A 122 8.21 19.42 33.88
C ASP A 122 8.74 18.42 34.92
N ARG A 123 8.41 17.14 34.80
CA ARG A 123 8.79 16.07 35.75
C ARG A 123 8.33 16.34 37.18
N GLN A 124 7.24 17.12 37.36
CA GLN A 124 6.72 17.42 38.71
C GLN A 124 6.41 16.13 39.50
N ALA A 125 5.96 15.07 38.80
CA ALA A 125 5.66 13.80 39.46
C ALA A 125 6.86 13.15 40.17
N LEU A 126 8.10 13.44 39.77
CA LEU A 126 9.28 12.98 40.48
C LEU A 126 9.52 13.70 41.81
N LYS A 127 8.77 14.78 42.10
CA LYS A 127 8.89 15.60 43.29
C LYS A 127 7.72 15.41 44.27
N TYR A 128 6.78 14.49 43.99
CA TYR A 128 5.64 14.24 44.90
C TYR A 128 6.12 13.76 46.27
N THR A 129 5.57 14.40 47.27
CA THR A 129 5.77 14.01 48.69
C THR A 129 4.81 12.88 49.07
N ALA A 130 5.04 12.28 50.25
CA ALA A 130 4.12 11.29 50.80
C ALA A 130 2.71 11.87 51.01
N ASP A 131 2.61 13.14 51.36
CA ASP A 131 1.34 13.85 51.54
C ASP A 131 0.61 14.06 50.22
N ASP A 132 1.34 14.41 49.15
CA ASP A 132 0.77 14.52 47.81
C ASP A 132 0.18 13.18 47.37
N LEU A 133 0.92 12.08 47.56
CA LEU A 133 0.46 10.74 47.18
C LEU A 133 -0.77 10.31 48.01
N ALA A 134 -0.79 10.63 49.33
CA ALA A 134 -1.93 10.37 50.19
C ALA A 134 -3.17 11.15 49.73
N LYS A 135 -3.00 12.41 49.34
CA LYS A 135 -4.05 13.26 48.77
C LYS A 135 -4.60 12.67 47.46
N PHE A 136 -3.74 12.32 46.48
CA PHE A 136 -4.17 11.72 45.23
C PHE A 136 -4.95 10.42 45.45
N LYS A 137 -4.51 9.59 46.41
CA LYS A 137 -5.23 8.37 46.79
C LYS A 137 -6.60 8.68 47.39
N ALA A 138 -6.70 9.68 48.27
CA ALA A 138 -7.97 10.12 48.87
C ALA A 138 -8.93 10.69 47.79
N GLU A 139 -8.41 11.35 46.75
CA GLU A 139 -9.16 11.86 45.60
C GLU A 139 -9.54 10.75 44.61
N GLY A 140 -9.10 9.49 44.82
CA GLY A 140 -9.36 8.37 43.92
C GLY A 140 -8.63 8.45 42.60
N ARG A 141 -7.58 9.30 42.47
CA ARG A 141 -6.77 9.41 41.26
C ARG A 141 -5.99 8.14 41.02
N LYS A 142 -5.97 7.68 39.77
CA LYS A 142 -5.10 6.59 39.30
C LYS A 142 -3.91 7.16 38.56
N PRO A 143 -2.71 6.58 38.72
CA PRO A 143 -1.54 7.06 38.00
C PRO A 143 -1.58 6.59 36.55
N HIS A 144 -1.10 7.42 35.65
CA HIS A 144 -0.49 7.00 34.41
C HIS A 144 1.04 6.89 34.61
N TYR A 145 1.73 6.14 33.77
CA TYR A 145 3.16 5.92 33.94
C TYR A 145 3.95 6.51 32.77
N ARG A 146 5.07 7.16 33.12
CA ARG A 146 5.99 7.75 32.16
C ARG A 146 7.34 7.04 32.19
N PHE A 147 7.96 6.92 31.03
CA PHE A 147 9.34 6.49 30.92
C PHE A 147 10.26 7.71 31.09
N LYS A 148 11.16 7.64 32.08
CA LYS A 148 12.12 8.71 32.39
C LYS A 148 13.28 8.70 31.39
N LEU A 149 13.38 9.74 30.59
CA LEU A 149 14.53 9.96 29.70
C LEU A 149 15.74 10.43 30.53
N VAL A 150 16.91 9.87 30.24
CA VAL A 150 18.20 10.37 30.73
C VAL A 150 18.59 11.57 29.90
N ASP A 151 19.13 12.60 30.55
CA ASP A 151 19.57 13.81 29.86
C ASP A 151 20.90 13.55 29.14
N GLU A 152 20.78 13.13 27.89
CA GLU A 152 21.89 12.84 26.98
C GLU A 152 21.55 13.29 25.57
N VAL A 153 22.59 13.41 24.76
CA VAL A 153 22.42 13.56 23.31
C VAL A 153 22.22 12.17 22.70
N ILE A 154 21.12 12.01 21.94
CA ILE A 154 20.75 10.76 21.29
C ILE A 154 21.01 10.93 19.79
N GLU A 155 21.85 10.08 19.24
CA GLU A 155 22.23 10.10 17.83
C GLU A 155 22.05 8.71 17.21
N TRP A 156 21.65 8.68 15.95
CA TRP A 156 21.63 7.46 15.13
C TRP A 156 21.73 7.82 13.65
N ASP A 157 22.20 6.88 12.87
CA ASP A 157 22.17 6.99 11.42
C ASP A 157 20.94 6.29 10.87
N ASP A 158 20.05 7.07 10.25
CA ASP A 158 18.83 6.59 9.62
C ASP A 158 19.10 6.30 8.15
N ILE A 159 18.65 5.14 7.67
CA ILE A 159 18.91 4.70 6.30
C ILE A 159 18.41 5.71 5.25
N VAL A 160 17.28 6.40 5.54
CA VAL A 160 16.65 7.35 4.60
C VAL A 160 17.02 8.79 4.93
N ARG A 161 16.98 9.14 6.22
CA ARG A 161 17.14 10.53 6.67
C ARG A 161 18.60 10.92 6.91
N GLY A 162 19.51 9.93 6.99
CA GLY A 162 20.91 10.13 7.36
C GLY A 162 21.06 10.40 8.85
N HIS A 163 22.09 11.15 9.23
CA HIS A 163 22.39 11.41 10.62
C HIS A 163 21.28 12.20 11.32
N CYS A 164 20.74 11.63 12.40
CA CYS A 164 19.69 12.20 13.25
C CYS A 164 20.27 12.47 14.66
N LYS A 165 19.94 13.64 15.24
CA LYS A 165 20.43 14.08 16.54
C LYS A 165 19.32 14.75 17.34
N TYR A 166 19.14 14.31 18.59
CA TYR A 166 18.15 14.85 19.52
C TYR A 166 18.76 15.03 20.91
N GLU A 167 18.41 16.12 21.57
CA GLU A 167 18.75 16.35 22.98
C GLU A 167 17.56 15.85 23.83
N ALA A 168 17.78 14.88 24.71
CA ALA A 168 16.73 14.33 25.56
C ALA A 168 16.07 15.36 26.47
N SER A 169 16.83 16.40 26.89
CA SER A 169 16.31 17.55 27.65
C SER A 169 15.22 18.36 26.93
N LYS A 170 15.16 18.23 25.58
CA LYS A 170 14.15 18.88 24.74
C LYS A 170 12.95 17.96 24.41
N LEU A 171 12.91 16.77 25.01
CA LEU A 171 11.86 15.79 24.83
C LEU A 171 11.06 15.62 26.14
N SER A 172 9.76 15.39 26.01
CA SER A 172 8.95 14.96 27.15
C SER A 172 9.17 13.49 27.46
N ASP A 173 9.21 13.14 28.74
CA ASP A 173 9.10 11.73 29.16
C ASP A 173 7.78 11.15 28.62
N PRO A 174 7.80 10.15 27.72
CA PRO A 174 6.59 9.65 27.10
C PRO A 174 5.72 8.91 28.10
N ILE A 175 4.40 9.07 27.99
CA ILE A 175 3.45 8.21 28.68
C ILE A 175 3.50 6.83 28.01
N ILE A 176 3.66 5.78 28.79
CA ILE A 176 3.74 4.40 28.32
C ILE A 176 2.60 3.52 28.79
N ILE A 177 1.91 3.92 29.89
CA ILE A 177 0.72 3.25 30.43
C ILE A 177 -0.27 4.33 30.85
N ARG A 178 -1.52 4.16 30.45
CA ARG A 178 -2.63 5.04 30.83
C ARG A 178 -3.15 4.73 32.24
N GLU A 179 -4.02 5.60 32.78
CA GLU A 179 -4.69 5.43 34.08
C GLU A 179 -5.56 4.17 34.17
N ASP A 180 -6.07 3.70 33.04
CA ASP A 180 -6.86 2.46 32.93
C ASP A 180 -5.98 1.19 32.87
N GLY A 181 -4.65 1.35 32.90
CA GLY A 181 -3.68 0.27 32.82
C GLY A 181 -3.33 -0.14 31.39
N SER A 182 -3.93 0.47 30.38
CA SER A 182 -3.62 0.14 28.97
C SER A 182 -2.24 0.65 28.56
N TYR A 183 -1.48 -0.22 27.89
CA TYR A 183 -0.18 0.12 27.34
C TYR A 183 -0.32 1.00 26.08
N LEU A 184 0.56 1.99 25.98
CA LEU A 184 0.70 2.82 24.80
C LEU A 184 1.84 2.31 23.90
N TYR A 185 1.76 2.60 22.63
CA TYR A 185 2.60 2.13 21.52
C TYR A 185 4.11 1.99 21.85
N HIS A 186 4.72 2.97 22.52
CA HIS A 186 6.17 3.03 22.66
C HIS A 186 6.76 1.81 23.36
N PHE A 187 6.21 1.46 24.52
CA PHE A 187 6.81 0.45 25.40
C PHE A 187 6.62 -0.97 24.85
N PRO A 188 5.39 -1.42 24.52
CA PRO A 188 5.17 -2.73 23.91
C PRO A 188 5.99 -2.94 22.63
N SER A 189 6.09 -1.91 21.79
CA SER A 189 6.85 -2.01 20.54
C SER A 189 8.33 -2.24 20.79
N CYS A 190 8.95 -1.54 21.75
CA CYS A 190 10.36 -1.74 22.08
C CYS A 190 10.63 -3.11 22.71
N VAL A 191 9.72 -3.57 23.60
CA VAL A 191 9.83 -4.88 24.22
C VAL A 191 9.76 -5.98 23.17
N ASP A 192 8.75 -5.92 22.31
CA ASP A 192 8.56 -6.92 21.28
C ASP A 192 9.67 -6.91 20.23
N ASP A 193 10.06 -5.74 19.75
CA ASP A 193 11.13 -5.60 18.77
C ASP A 193 12.46 -6.18 19.34
N SER A 194 12.69 -6.03 20.67
CA SER A 194 13.82 -6.64 21.35
C SER A 194 13.70 -8.15 21.49
N ASP A 195 12.58 -8.63 22.04
CA ASP A 195 12.34 -10.07 22.29
C ASP A 195 12.33 -10.89 21.01
N PHE A 196 11.76 -10.35 19.93
CA PHE A 196 11.73 -11.01 18.62
C PHE A 196 13.01 -10.82 17.81
N GLY A 197 14.00 -10.08 18.30
CA GLY A 197 15.28 -9.86 17.65
C GLY A 197 15.15 -9.05 16.35
N ILE A 198 14.29 -8.05 16.34
CA ILE A 198 14.15 -7.14 15.19
C ILE A 198 15.43 -6.32 15.03
N THR A 199 16.03 -6.38 13.86
CA THR A 199 17.28 -5.71 13.54
C THR A 199 17.10 -4.40 12.79
N HIS A 200 16.01 -4.29 12.02
CA HIS A 200 15.69 -3.10 11.24
C HIS A 200 14.22 -2.71 11.41
N ILE A 201 13.99 -1.42 11.60
CA ILE A 201 12.65 -0.83 11.76
C ILE A 201 12.42 0.16 10.61
N VAL A 202 11.62 -0.26 9.64
CA VAL A 202 11.13 0.61 8.55
C VAL A 202 9.73 1.08 8.90
N ARG A 203 9.52 2.42 8.92
CA ARG A 203 8.23 3.04 9.30
C ARG A 203 8.08 4.46 8.76
N GLY A 204 6.95 5.10 8.97
CA GLY A 204 6.71 6.49 8.57
C GLY A 204 7.58 7.50 9.34
N GLU A 205 7.92 8.61 8.70
CA GLU A 205 8.75 9.69 9.27
C GLU A 205 8.11 10.42 10.46
N ASP A 206 6.80 10.30 10.63
CA ASP A 206 6.06 10.82 11.80
C ASP A 206 6.55 10.20 13.13
N HIS A 207 7.27 9.08 13.05
CA HIS A 207 7.88 8.40 14.19
C HIS A 207 9.34 8.81 14.48
N VAL A 208 9.95 9.72 13.73
CA VAL A 208 11.37 10.10 13.91
C VAL A 208 11.65 10.58 15.34
N THR A 209 10.82 11.48 15.87
CA THR A 209 10.98 11.98 17.26
C THR A 209 10.79 10.84 18.29
N ASN A 210 9.90 9.88 18.00
CA ASN A 210 9.68 8.73 18.87
C ASN A 210 10.92 7.85 18.97
N THR A 211 11.72 7.76 17.90
CA THR A 211 12.94 6.96 17.84
C THR A 211 13.93 7.36 18.93
N ALA A 212 14.09 8.66 19.20
CA ALA A 212 15.00 9.11 20.26
C ALA A 212 14.62 8.54 21.64
N ALA A 213 13.32 8.58 22.00
CA ALA A 213 12.85 7.98 23.25
C ALA A 213 12.97 6.45 23.24
N GLN A 214 12.67 5.80 22.10
CA GLN A 214 12.74 4.35 21.96
C GLN A 214 14.18 3.82 22.03
N ILE A 215 15.18 4.55 21.52
CA ILE A 215 16.61 4.18 21.69
C ILE A 215 16.94 4.05 23.17
N GLN A 216 16.51 4.98 24.01
CA GLN A 216 16.71 4.88 25.45
C GLN A 216 15.89 3.74 26.08
N MET A 217 14.70 3.44 25.56
CA MET A 217 13.91 2.29 26.02
C MET A 217 14.60 0.96 25.71
N PHE A 218 15.10 0.78 24.47
CA PHE A 218 15.89 -0.41 24.11
C PHE A 218 17.08 -0.61 25.03
N LYS A 219 17.84 0.45 25.32
CA LYS A 219 18.96 0.39 26.27
C LYS A 219 18.49 -0.01 27.67
N ALA A 220 17.40 0.58 28.17
CA ALA A 220 16.87 0.34 29.51
C ALA A 220 16.35 -1.10 29.70
N ILE A 221 15.70 -1.68 28.70
CA ILE A 221 15.26 -3.09 28.79
C ILE A 221 16.39 -4.10 28.54
N GLY A 222 17.60 -3.63 28.20
CA GLY A 222 18.75 -4.47 27.88
C GLY A 222 18.72 -5.03 26.45
N GLY A 223 17.92 -4.45 25.56
CA GLY A 223 17.81 -4.84 24.17
C GLY A 223 18.85 -4.18 23.26
N LYS A 224 19.07 -4.78 22.09
CA LYS A 224 19.87 -4.14 21.05
C LYS A 224 19.05 -3.04 20.38
N VAL A 225 19.67 -1.90 20.09
CA VAL A 225 19.04 -0.83 19.31
C VAL A 225 19.01 -1.23 17.83
N PRO A 226 17.83 -1.31 17.20
CA PRO A 226 17.74 -1.63 15.78
C PRO A 226 18.27 -0.50 14.89
N THR A 227 18.55 -0.81 13.63
CA THR A 227 18.75 0.19 12.58
C THR A 227 17.38 0.74 12.14
N PHE A 228 17.29 2.04 11.88
CA PHE A 228 16.04 2.70 11.53
C PHE A 228 16.03 3.19 10.09
N ALA A 229 14.86 3.14 9.46
CA ALA A 229 14.56 3.76 8.17
C ALA A 229 13.20 4.47 8.25
N HIS A 230 13.20 5.78 8.20
CA HIS A 230 11.98 6.58 8.26
C HIS A 230 11.58 7.04 6.86
N LEU A 231 10.54 6.40 6.32
CA LEU A 231 9.99 6.70 5.01
C LEU A 231 9.23 8.04 5.04
N PRO A 232 9.40 8.91 4.03
CA PRO A 232 8.56 10.09 3.90
C PRO A 232 7.10 9.69 3.72
N LEU A 233 6.20 10.41 4.38
CA LEU A 233 4.76 10.16 4.29
C LEU A 233 4.23 10.49 2.91
N LEU A 234 3.22 9.75 2.47
CA LEU A 234 2.51 10.09 1.23
C LEU A 234 1.59 11.29 1.47
N THR A 235 1.57 12.21 0.51
CA THR A 235 0.60 13.31 0.46
C THR A 235 -0.33 13.14 -0.74
N GLY A 236 -1.53 13.71 -0.66
CA GLY A 236 -2.42 13.78 -1.81
C GLY A 236 -2.07 14.97 -2.73
N THR A 237 -2.65 14.99 -3.92
CA THR A 237 -2.48 16.07 -4.91
C THR A 237 -2.95 17.44 -4.40
N GLU A 238 -3.91 17.47 -3.47
CA GLU A 238 -4.47 18.69 -2.86
C GLU A 238 -3.91 19.00 -1.46
N GLY A 239 -2.74 18.48 -1.11
CA GLY A 239 -2.11 18.67 0.21
C GLY A 239 -2.19 17.44 1.10
N LYS A 240 -2.61 17.54 2.38
CA LYS A 240 -2.76 16.34 3.25
C LYS A 240 -3.65 15.34 2.53
N LEU A 241 -3.24 14.04 2.55
CA LEU A 241 -4.07 12.93 2.09
C LEU A 241 -5.52 13.24 2.50
N SER A 242 -6.35 13.61 1.52
CA SER A 242 -7.75 13.93 1.78
C SER A 242 -8.38 12.73 2.50
N LYS A 243 -9.45 12.93 3.27
CA LYS A 243 -10.16 11.81 3.90
C LYS A 243 -10.52 10.70 2.89
N ARG A 244 -10.66 11.04 1.60
CA ARG A 244 -10.86 10.08 0.50
C ARG A 244 -9.60 9.26 0.20
N LEU A 245 -8.42 9.88 0.10
CA LEU A 245 -7.15 9.18 -0.15
C LEU A 245 -6.64 8.44 1.10
N GLY A 246 -6.95 8.93 2.32
CA GLY A 246 -6.69 8.22 3.57
C GLY A 246 -7.55 6.97 3.75
N SER A 247 -8.61 6.81 2.94
CA SER A 247 -9.46 5.63 2.89
C SER A 247 -9.24 4.77 1.64
N LEU A 248 -8.44 5.21 0.66
CA LEU A 248 -8.10 4.38 -0.49
C LEU A 248 -7.25 3.21 -0.02
N GLY A 249 -7.88 2.06 -0.05
CA GLY A 249 -7.31 0.80 0.43
C GLY A 249 -6.95 -0.13 -0.71
N VAL A 250 -6.21 -1.14 -0.34
CA VAL A 250 -5.86 -2.25 -1.25
C VAL A 250 -7.11 -2.97 -1.77
N ARG A 251 -8.17 -3.03 -0.97
CA ARG A 251 -9.43 -3.70 -1.33
C ARG A 251 -10.16 -3.02 -2.47
N GLU A 252 -10.22 -1.71 -2.43
CA GLU A 252 -10.83 -0.87 -3.46
C GLU A 252 -10.07 -1.01 -4.78
N LEU A 253 -8.74 -0.89 -4.74
CA LEU A 253 -7.88 -1.10 -5.91
C LEU A 253 -7.99 -2.51 -6.50
N LYS A 254 -8.07 -3.54 -5.64
CA LYS A 254 -8.31 -4.93 -6.06
C LYS A 254 -9.66 -5.07 -6.77
N ALA A 255 -10.71 -4.47 -6.22
CA ALA A 255 -12.06 -4.51 -6.81
C ALA A 255 -12.14 -3.79 -8.17
N GLU A 256 -11.31 -2.77 -8.37
CA GLU A 256 -11.18 -2.05 -9.64
C GLU A 256 -10.26 -2.77 -10.65
N GLY A 257 -9.70 -3.93 -10.31
CA GLY A 257 -8.85 -4.73 -11.20
C GLY A 257 -7.41 -4.24 -11.32
N VAL A 258 -6.95 -3.40 -10.38
CA VAL A 258 -5.54 -2.99 -10.33
C VAL A 258 -4.68 -4.19 -9.92
N GLU A 259 -3.61 -4.45 -10.67
CA GLU A 259 -2.73 -5.58 -10.42
C GLU A 259 -1.86 -5.36 -9.16
N PRO A 260 -1.66 -6.41 -8.32
CA PRO A 260 -0.90 -6.27 -7.09
C PRO A 260 0.54 -5.82 -7.34
N MET A 261 1.18 -6.34 -8.39
CA MET A 261 2.54 -5.94 -8.75
C MET A 261 2.61 -4.54 -9.38
N ALA A 262 1.53 -4.03 -9.98
CA ALA A 262 1.46 -2.62 -10.39
C ALA A 262 1.45 -1.71 -9.17
N ILE A 263 0.68 -2.05 -8.13
CA ILE A 263 0.69 -1.30 -6.86
C ILE A 263 2.08 -1.32 -6.23
N CYS A 264 2.70 -2.50 -6.13
CA CYS A 264 4.03 -2.66 -5.52
C CYS A 264 5.11 -1.89 -6.30
N SER A 265 5.15 -2.00 -7.64
CA SER A 265 6.10 -1.29 -8.50
C SER A 265 5.94 0.23 -8.36
N PHE A 266 4.71 0.71 -8.40
CA PHE A 266 4.41 2.14 -8.26
C PHE A 266 4.87 2.69 -6.91
N LEU A 267 4.46 2.03 -5.80
CA LEU A 267 4.77 2.49 -4.44
C LEU A 267 6.26 2.41 -4.09
N ALA A 268 6.97 1.41 -4.60
CA ALA A 268 8.41 1.25 -4.34
C ALA A 268 9.23 2.35 -5.02
N LYS A 269 8.80 2.82 -6.19
CA LYS A 269 9.51 3.85 -6.97
C LYS A 269 9.00 5.26 -6.73
N LEU A 270 7.81 5.41 -6.13
CA LEU A 270 7.23 6.72 -5.83
C LEU A 270 8.12 7.48 -4.83
N GLY A 271 8.59 8.66 -5.22
CA GLY A 271 9.50 9.50 -4.41
C GLY A 271 10.95 9.07 -4.46
N THR A 272 11.34 8.18 -5.37
CA THR A 272 12.73 7.88 -5.71
C THR A 272 13.16 8.67 -6.94
N SER A 273 14.47 8.67 -7.24
CA SER A 273 15.01 9.22 -8.50
C SER A 273 14.86 8.25 -9.68
N ASP A 274 14.39 7.03 -9.47
CA ASP A 274 14.16 6.04 -10.52
C ASP A 274 12.83 6.31 -11.25
N ALA A 275 12.76 5.90 -12.51
CA ALA A 275 11.48 5.87 -13.23
C ALA A 275 10.53 4.81 -12.64
N ILE A 276 9.23 5.10 -12.69
CA ILE A 276 8.20 4.12 -12.31
C ILE A 276 7.98 3.19 -13.50
N GLU A 277 8.50 1.96 -13.39
CA GLU A 277 8.44 0.94 -14.43
C GLU A 277 7.83 -0.36 -13.91
N PRO A 278 7.25 -1.20 -14.77
CA PRO A 278 6.71 -2.50 -14.39
C PRO A 278 7.79 -3.45 -13.89
N TYR A 279 7.60 -3.99 -12.68
CA TYR A 279 8.28 -5.16 -12.14
C TYR A 279 7.26 -6.26 -11.98
N TYR A 280 7.51 -7.42 -12.53
CA TYR A 280 6.50 -8.49 -12.54
C TYR A 280 6.60 -9.43 -11.36
N THR A 281 7.71 -9.39 -10.62
CA THR A 281 7.91 -10.17 -9.40
C THR A 281 8.40 -9.29 -8.25
N LEU A 282 8.06 -9.69 -7.04
CA LEU A 282 8.57 -9.03 -5.84
C LEU A 282 10.10 -9.20 -5.69
N ASP A 283 10.66 -10.28 -6.25
CA ASP A 283 12.09 -10.54 -6.21
C ASP A 283 12.87 -9.53 -7.06
N GLU A 284 12.44 -9.31 -8.32
CA GLU A 284 13.00 -8.25 -9.18
C GLU A 284 12.89 -6.87 -8.52
N LEU A 285 11.74 -6.59 -7.90
CA LEU A 285 11.53 -5.32 -7.22
C LEU A 285 12.44 -5.16 -6.01
N ALA A 286 12.68 -6.25 -5.24
CA ALA A 286 13.60 -6.25 -4.09
C ALA A 286 15.06 -6.02 -4.52
N GLU A 287 15.50 -6.63 -5.61
CA GLU A 287 16.83 -6.39 -6.18
C GLU A 287 17.03 -4.92 -6.57
N SER A 288 15.98 -4.31 -7.13
CA SER A 288 15.98 -2.89 -7.56
C SER A 288 15.87 -1.88 -6.42
N LEU A 289 15.65 -2.34 -5.17
CA LEU A 289 15.50 -1.45 -4.01
C LEU A 289 16.80 -0.74 -3.68
N ASP A 290 16.75 0.57 -3.61
CA ASP A 290 17.87 1.41 -3.19
C ASP A 290 17.35 2.57 -2.34
N PHE A 291 17.67 2.55 -1.05
CA PHE A 291 17.23 3.58 -0.12
C PHE A 291 17.95 4.92 -0.34
N GLU A 292 19.14 4.93 -0.96
CA GLU A 292 19.88 6.16 -1.26
C GLU A 292 19.16 7.00 -2.33
N LYS A 293 18.37 6.33 -3.18
CA LYS A 293 17.55 6.98 -4.20
C LYS A 293 16.23 7.54 -3.66
N LEU A 294 15.87 7.19 -2.43
CA LEU A 294 14.62 7.66 -1.82
C LEU A 294 14.77 9.10 -1.35
N GLY A 295 13.99 10.00 -1.93
CA GLY A 295 13.93 11.41 -1.53
C GLY A 295 13.40 11.57 -0.10
N ARG A 296 13.81 12.65 0.57
CA ARG A 296 13.34 13.00 1.93
C ARG A 296 12.04 13.81 1.92
N SER A 297 11.64 14.32 0.77
CA SER A 297 10.38 15.06 0.60
C SER A 297 9.21 14.09 0.51
N GLN A 298 8.06 14.50 1.04
CA GLN A 298 6.83 13.73 0.98
C GLN A 298 6.34 13.60 -0.48
N PRO A 299 6.34 12.41 -1.06
CA PRO A 299 5.89 12.22 -2.44
C PRO A 299 4.37 12.36 -2.53
N LYS A 300 3.92 12.91 -3.65
CA LYS A 300 2.49 13.03 -3.96
C LYS A 300 2.00 11.71 -4.56
N PHE A 301 0.99 11.14 -3.93
CA PHE A 301 0.28 9.99 -4.45
C PHE A 301 -0.95 10.46 -5.24
N ASP A 302 -1.06 10.00 -6.47
CA ASP A 302 -2.20 10.24 -7.36
C ASP A 302 -2.77 8.88 -7.81
N GLU A 303 -4.05 8.65 -7.49
CA GLU A 303 -4.78 7.42 -7.84
C GLU A 303 -4.91 7.25 -9.36
N GLU A 304 -5.17 8.34 -10.07
CA GLU A 304 -5.29 8.31 -11.53
C GLU A 304 -3.95 8.00 -12.21
N GLU A 305 -2.84 8.43 -11.60
CA GLU A 305 -1.51 8.07 -12.08
C GLU A 305 -1.24 6.58 -11.87
N LEU A 306 -1.62 6.02 -10.72
CA LEU A 306 -1.55 4.58 -10.47
C LEU A 306 -2.40 3.79 -11.47
N LYS A 307 -3.63 4.23 -11.80
CA LYS A 307 -4.50 3.57 -12.78
C LYS A 307 -3.90 3.62 -14.19
N ARG A 308 -3.36 4.76 -14.59
CA ARG A 308 -2.62 4.88 -15.87
C ARG A 308 -1.39 3.97 -15.90
N PHE A 309 -0.70 3.86 -14.77
CA PHE A 309 0.43 2.94 -14.66
C PHE A 309 -0.04 1.47 -14.74
N ASN A 310 -1.17 1.11 -14.10
CA ASN A 310 -1.76 -0.22 -14.22
C ASN A 310 -2.09 -0.57 -15.67
N THR A 311 -2.67 0.35 -16.42
CA THR A 311 -2.90 0.17 -17.87
C THR A 311 -1.60 -0.16 -18.61
N LYS A 312 -0.52 0.60 -18.37
CA LYS A 312 0.82 0.31 -18.95
C LYS A 312 1.32 -1.06 -18.50
N PHE A 313 1.17 -1.39 -17.25
CA PHE A 313 1.57 -2.66 -16.64
C PHE A 313 0.88 -3.84 -17.31
N VAL A 314 -0.45 -3.81 -17.44
CA VAL A 314 -1.26 -4.87 -18.08
C VAL A 314 -0.88 -5.03 -19.56
N ARG A 315 -0.74 -3.92 -20.30
CA ARG A 315 -0.40 -3.95 -21.72
C ARG A 315 0.99 -4.51 -22.02
N SER A 316 1.90 -4.46 -21.07
CA SER A 316 3.24 -5.04 -21.19
C SER A 316 3.40 -6.41 -20.52
N MET A 317 2.34 -6.91 -19.84
CA MET A 317 2.40 -8.13 -19.04
C MET A 317 2.61 -9.38 -19.91
N PRO A 318 3.57 -10.27 -19.58
CA PRO A 318 3.75 -11.56 -20.20
C PRO A 318 2.53 -12.48 -19.98
N TYR A 319 2.19 -13.27 -21.01
CA TYR A 319 1.07 -14.21 -20.94
C TYR A 319 1.19 -15.20 -19.76
N GLU A 320 2.39 -15.64 -19.47
CA GLU A 320 2.70 -16.63 -18.43
C GLU A 320 2.18 -16.22 -17.04
N LEU A 321 2.08 -14.91 -16.78
CA LEU A 321 1.59 -14.39 -15.51
C LEU A 321 0.05 -14.37 -15.40
N VAL A 322 -0.64 -14.52 -16.51
CA VAL A 322 -2.11 -14.49 -16.55
C VAL A 322 -2.74 -15.79 -17.04
N ALA A 323 -1.95 -16.73 -17.57
CA ALA A 323 -2.43 -17.96 -18.22
C ALA A 323 -3.44 -18.77 -17.38
N ASN A 324 -3.25 -18.80 -16.06
CA ASN A 324 -4.14 -19.53 -15.15
C ASN A 324 -5.36 -18.71 -14.69
N ARG A 325 -5.45 -17.44 -15.10
CA ARG A 325 -6.49 -16.49 -14.67
C ARG A 325 -7.50 -16.17 -15.77
N ILE A 326 -7.09 -16.36 -17.01
CA ILE A 326 -7.85 -15.96 -18.19
C ILE A 326 -8.19 -17.15 -19.09
N PRO A 327 -9.37 -17.17 -19.77
CA PRO A 327 -9.82 -18.30 -20.59
C PRO A 327 -9.35 -18.20 -22.05
N VAL A 328 -8.21 -17.56 -22.34
CA VAL A 328 -7.77 -17.30 -23.72
C VAL A 328 -6.36 -17.86 -23.97
N SER A 329 -6.03 -18.09 -25.26
CA SER A 329 -4.71 -18.50 -25.67
C SER A 329 -3.68 -17.37 -25.59
N LYS A 330 -2.39 -17.72 -25.61
CA LYS A 330 -1.30 -16.75 -25.68
C LYS A 330 -1.42 -15.82 -26.88
N GLU A 331 -1.77 -16.39 -28.05
CA GLU A 331 -1.96 -15.60 -29.27
C GLU A 331 -3.05 -14.56 -29.11
N PHE A 332 -4.19 -14.95 -28.55
CA PHE A 332 -5.31 -14.02 -28.28
C PHE A 332 -4.88 -12.92 -27.32
N TRP A 333 -4.22 -13.28 -26.21
CA TRP A 333 -3.69 -12.33 -25.23
C TRP A 333 -2.79 -11.28 -25.88
N GLU A 334 -1.77 -11.72 -26.63
CA GLU A 334 -0.80 -10.82 -27.25
C GLU A 334 -1.44 -9.85 -28.26
N LYS A 335 -2.49 -10.31 -28.96
CA LYS A 335 -3.23 -9.48 -29.92
C LYS A 335 -4.14 -8.44 -29.23
N VAL A 336 -4.71 -8.76 -28.07
CA VAL A 336 -5.76 -7.93 -27.43
C VAL A 336 -5.20 -7.06 -26.29
N LYS A 337 -4.17 -7.53 -25.56
CA LYS A 337 -3.62 -6.82 -24.40
C LYS A 337 -3.24 -5.33 -24.62
N PRO A 338 -2.82 -4.88 -25.83
CA PRO A 338 -2.53 -3.46 -26.04
C PRO A 338 -3.74 -2.52 -25.84
N ASN A 339 -4.95 -3.08 -25.76
CA ASN A 339 -6.20 -2.32 -25.61
C ASN A 339 -6.88 -2.54 -24.25
N LEU A 340 -6.24 -3.25 -23.33
CA LEU A 340 -6.79 -3.51 -22.01
C LEU A 340 -6.36 -2.43 -21.02
N ASP A 341 -7.22 -2.10 -20.06
CA ASP A 341 -6.90 -1.27 -18.92
C ASP A 341 -6.70 -2.12 -17.65
N VAL A 342 -7.47 -3.21 -17.55
CA VAL A 342 -7.33 -4.25 -16.53
C VAL A 342 -7.32 -5.64 -17.20
N VAL A 343 -6.77 -6.64 -16.53
CA VAL A 343 -6.70 -8.02 -17.06
C VAL A 343 -8.08 -8.60 -17.37
N GLU A 344 -9.07 -8.30 -16.54
CA GLU A 344 -10.44 -8.82 -16.70
C GLU A 344 -11.15 -8.32 -17.97
N ASP A 345 -10.72 -7.20 -18.56
CA ASP A 345 -11.27 -6.70 -19.84
C ASP A 345 -11.10 -7.73 -20.98
N ILE A 346 -10.12 -8.64 -20.86
CA ILE A 346 -9.92 -9.72 -21.84
C ILE A 346 -11.17 -10.59 -22.04
N ARG A 347 -12.00 -10.76 -20.99
CA ARG A 347 -13.23 -11.55 -21.04
C ARG A 347 -14.25 -10.94 -21.97
N VAL A 348 -14.35 -9.63 -21.99
CA VAL A 348 -15.24 -8.90 -22.93
C VAL A 348 -14.85 -9.23 -24.35
N TRP A 349 -13.56 -9.17 -24.67
CA TRP A 349 -13.07 -9.45 -26.02
C TRP A 349 -13.15 -10.94 -26.38
N ASN A 350 -12.91 -11.83 -25.41
CA ASN A 350 -13.11 -13.25 -25.60
C ASN A 350 -14.57 -13.56 -25.95
N ASN A 351 -15.52 -12.97 -25.22
CA ASN A 351 -16.94 -13.16 -25.46
C ASN A 351 -17.36 -12.60 -26.83
N ILE A 352 -16.84 -11.41 -27.18
CA ILE A 352 -17.12 -10.83 -28.53
C ILE A 352 -16.62 -11.74 -29.65
N CYS A 353 -15.45 -12.37 -29.49
CA CYS A 353 -14.92 -13.23 -30.55
C CYS A 353 -15.56 -14.62 -30.55
N ASN A 354 -15.88 -15.19 -29.39
CA ASN A 354 -16.29 -16.59 -29.28
C ASN A 354 -17.79 -16.82 -29.03
N ASP A 355 -18.46 -15.88 -28.37
CA ASP A 355 -19.87 -15.98 -28.03
C ASP A 355 -20.74 -15.26 -29.07
N VAL A 356 -22.04 -15.35 -28.85
CA VAL A 356 -23.03 -14.75 -29.73
C VAL A 356 -23.17 -13.26 -29.47
N VAL A 357 -22.96 -12.45 -30.50
CA VAL A 357 -23.12 -10.99 -30.46
C VAL A 357 -24.36 -10.61 -31.27
N VAL A 358 -25.15 -9.67 -30.73
CA VAL A 358 -26.27 -9.05 -31.46
C VAL A 358 -25.71 -7.80 -32.17
N PRO A 359 -25.62 -7.79 -33.51
CA PRO A 359 -25.09 -6.68 -34.27
C PRO A 359 -25.86 -5.37 -34.05
N VAL A 360 -25.16 -4.24 -33.93
CA VAL A 360 -25.75 -2.91 -33.93
C VAL A 360 -25.61 -2.31 -35.33
N MET A 361 -26.73 -2.25 -36.03
CA MET A 361 -26.81 -1.88 -37.47
C MET A 361 -27.09 -0.38 -37.63
N GLU A 362 -26.05 0.47 -37.54
CA GLU A 362 -26.18 1.93 -37.75
C GLU A 362 -26.31 2.31 -39.24
N ASP A 363 -25.69 1.53 -40.11
CA ASP A 363 -25.65 1.77 -41.55
C ASP A 363 -25.70 0.43 -42.29
N ARG A 364 -26.92 0.00 -42.60
CA ARG A 364 -27.16 -1.30 -43.24
C ARG A 364 -26.61 -1.40 -44.65
N GLU A 365 -26.70 -0.32 -45.44
CA GLU A 365 -26.17 -0.30 -46.81
C GLU A 365 -24.64 -0.53 -46.79
N LEU A 366 -23.93 0.18 -45.90
CA LEU A 366 -22.49 0.01 -45.76
C LEU A 366 -22.09 -1.40 -45.32
N THR A 367 -22.81 -1.96 -44.33
CA THR A 367 -22.48 -3.30 -43.81
C THR A 367 -22.85 -4.41 -44.80
N GLU A 368 -23.88 -4.26 -45.62
CA GLU A 368 -24.20 -5.15 -46.73
C GLU A 368 -23.13 -5.10 -47.83
N ILE A 369 -22.65 -3.91 -48.17
CA ILE A 369 -21.49 -3.75 -49.08
C ILE A 369 -20.27 -4.47 -48.51
N ALA A 370 -19.95 -4.24 -47.20
CA ALA A 370 -18.84 -4.87 -46.53
C ALA A 370 -18.93 -6.40 -46.53
N ALA A 371 -20.14 -6.94 -46.30
CA ALA A 371 -20.41 -8.38 -46.38
C ALA A 371 -20.23 -8.94 -47.79
N SER A 372 -20.65 -8.20 -48.84
CA SER A 372 -20.60 -8.65 -50.25
C SER A 372 -19.18 -8.78 -50.79
N VAL A 373 -18.21 -8.08 -50.20
CA VAL A 373 -16.80 -8.07 -50.64
C VAL A 373 -15.88 -8.71 -49.61
N LEU A 374 -16.42 -9.38 -48.59
CA LEU A 374 -15.63 -10.06 -47.58
C LEU A 374 -14.86 -11.23 -48.22
N PRO A 375 -13.50 -11.21 -48.20
CA PRO A 375 -12.71 -12.27 -48.81
C PRO A 375 -12.80 -13.57 -47.98
N PRO A 376 -12.67 -14.75 -48.62
CA PRO A 376 -12.61 -16.01 -47.89
C PRO A 376 -11.33 -16.13 -47.08
N GLU A 377 -11.34 -16.98 -46.06
CA GLU A 377 -10.09 -17.35 -45.34
C GLU A 377 -9.18 -18.25 -46.17
N PRO A 378 -7.85 -18.30 -45.92
CA PRO A 378 -7.18 -17.68 -44.76
C PRO A 378 -6.91 -16.18 -44.92
N TRP A 379 -7.01 -15.45 -43.80
CA TRP A 379 -6.72 -14.02 -43.76
C TRP A 379 -5.29 -13.76 -43.25
N ASP A 380 -4.63 -12.80 -43.88
CA ASP A 380 -3.29 -12.30 -43.53
C ASP A 380 -3.33 -10.80 -43.21
N ASP A 381 -2.18 -10.23 -42.91
CA ASP A 381 -2.05 -8.80 -42.58
C ASP A 381 -2.45 -7.85 -43.72
N THR A 382 -2.48 -8.33 -44.96
CA THR A 382 -2.87 -7.54 -46.16
C THR A 382 -4.35 -7.62 -46.43
N THR A 383 -5.01 -8.71 -46.05
CA THR A 383 -6.42 -9.00 -46.36
C THR A 383 -7.37 -7.91 -45.84
N PHE A 384 -7.17 -7.46 -44.62
CA PHE A 384 -8.00 -6.39 -44.04
C PHE A 384 -7.95 -5.10 -44.85
N ASN A 385 -6.76 -4.67 -45.26
CA ASN A 385 -6.60 -3.44 -46.02
C ASN A 385 -7.19 -3.57 -47.42
N ALA A 386 -7.03 -4.71 -48.07
CA ALA A 386 -7.60 -5.00 -49.38
C ALA A 386 -9.14 -4.96 -49.31
N TRP A 387 -9.73 -5.69 -48.36
CA TRP A 387 -11.17 -5.68 -48.10
C TRP A 387 -11.72 -4.28 -47.85
N LEU A 388 -11.06 -3.52 -46.98
CA LEU A 388 -11.51 -2.18 -46.61
C LEU A 388 -11.43 -1.20 -47.78
N ASN A 389 -10.43 -1.34 -48.65
CA ASN A 389 -10.34 -0.54 -49.88
C ASN A 389 -11.47 -0.82 -50.87
N GLU A 390 -11.89 -2.08 -50.99
CA GLU A 390 -13.07 -2.42 -51.80
C GLU A 390 -14.35 -1.86 -51.22
N VAL A 391 -14.56 -1.98 -49.88
CA VAL A 391 -15.69 -1.37 -49.19
C VAL A 391 -15.76 0.12 -49.41
N LYS A 392 -14.60 0.79 -49.27
CA LYS A 392 -14.46 2.23 -49.51
C LYS A 392 -14.74 2.64 -50.93
N ALA A 393 -14.26 1.85 -51.93
CA ALA A 393 -14.49 2.13 -53.34
C ALA A 393 -16.00 2.02 -53.72
N LYS A 394 -16.70 1.02 -53.12
CA LYS A 394 -18.13 0.79 -53.40
C LYS A 394 -19.07 1.70 -52.65
N SER A 395 -18.73 2.05 -51.38
CA SER A 395 -19.57 2.88 -50.52
C SER A 395 -19.30 4.38 -50.61
N GLY A 396 -18.13 4.78 -51.12
CA GLY A 396 -17.68 6.17 -51.09
C GLY A 396 -17.34 6.73 -49.71
N LYS A 397 -17.55 5.95 -48.62
CA LYS A 397 -17.37 6.38 -47.23
C LYS A 397 -15.90 6.32 -46.76
N LYS A 398 -15.52 7.18 -45.81
CA LYS A 398 -14.14 7.29 -45.33
C LYS A 398 -14.15 7.58 -43.79
N GLY A 399 -13.00 7.34 -43.18
CA GLY A 399 -12.78 7.69 -41.75
C GLY A 399 -13.85 7.10 -40.82
N LYS A 400 -14.39 7.92 -39.93
CA LYS A 400 -15.37 7.47 -38.92
C LYS A 400 -16.64 6.87 -39.54
N GLU A 401 -17.12 7.43 -40.63
CA GLU A 401 -18.32 6.94 -41.32
C GLU A 401 -18.15 5.54 -41.93
N LEU A 402 -16.92 5.13 -42.21
CA LEU A 402 -16.59 3.79 -42.67
C LEU A 402 -16.37 2.81 -41.52
N PHE A 403 -15.51 3.20 -40.57
CA PHE A 403 -15.06 2.26 -39.54
C PHE A 403 -16.07 2.05 -38.41
N HIS A 404 -16.81 3.08 -38.01
CA HIS A 404 -17.67 3.03 -36.84
C HIS A 404 -18.88 2.08 -37.00
N PRO A 405 -19.65 2.14 -38.12
CA PRO A 405 -20.76 1.20 -38.32
C PRO A 405 -20.29 -0.26 -38.46
N ILE A 406 -19.17 -0.48 -39.16
CA ILE A 406 -18.58 -1.82 -39.29
C ILE A 406 -18.19 -2.37 -37.93
N ARG A 407 -17.52 -1.56 -37.10
CA ARG A 407 -17.15 -1.96 -35.73
C ARG A 407 -18.39 -2.32 -34.89
N LYS A 408 -19.40 -1.48 -34.91
CA LYS A 408 -20.66 -1.74 -34.18
C LYS A 408 -21.40 -2.98 -34.63
N ALA A 409 -21.40 -3.24 -35.93
CA ALA A 409 -21.96 -4.47 -36.45
C ALA A 409 -21.19 -5.71 -35.96
N LEU A 410 -19.87 -5.65 -35.90
CA LEU A 410 -19.02 -6.79 -35.52
C LEU A 410 -18.93 -7.01 -34.02
N THR A 411 -18.92 -5.95 -33.22
CA THR A 411 -18.58 -6.01 -31.79
C THR A 411 -19.67 -5.50 -30.86
N ALA A 412 -20.67 -4.79 -31.38
CA ALA A 412 -21.65 -3.99 -30.64
C ALA A 412 -21.03 -2.85 -29.79
N LEU A 413 -19.72 -2.58 -29.93
CA LEU A 413 -18.97 -1.56 -29.18
C LEU A 413 -18.44 -0.45 -30.09
N GLU A 414 -18.22 0.73 -29.52
CA GLU A 414 -17.68 1.89 -30.26
C GLU A 414 -16.15 1.89 -30.32
N ASN A 415 -15.51 1.41 -29.26
CA ASN A 415 -14.04 1.44 -29.12
C ASN A 415 -13.50 0.03 -28.82
N GLY A 416 -12.21 -0.18 -29.01
CA GLY A 416 -11.51 -1.42 -28.69
C GLY A 416 -10.35 -1.72 -29.65
N PRO A 417 -9.85 -2.97 -29.67
CA PRO A 417 -8.78 -3.40 -30.57
C PRO A 417 -9.07 -3.08 -32.01
N GLU A 418 -8.03 -2.88 -32.81
CA GLU A 418 -8.20 -2.62 -34.25
C GLU A 418 -9.00 -3.75 -34.93
N LEU A 419 -9.86 -3.39 -35.88
CA LEU A 419 -10.65 -4.39 -36.60
C LEU A 419 -9.79 -5.41 -37.34
N LYS A 420 -8.62 -5.00 -37.84
CA LYS A 420 -7.65 -5.94 -38.46
C LYS A 420 -7.19 -7.04 -37.51
N THR A 421 -7.11 -6.72 -36.21
CA THR A 421 -6.74 -7.67 -35.15
C THR A 421 -7.90 -8.57 -34.76
N LEU A 422 -9.12 -8.00 -34.71
CA LEU A 422 -10.32 -8.73 -34.30
C LEU A 422 -10.88 -9.68 -35.36
N LEU A 423 -10.81 -9.32 -36.63
CA LEU A 423 -11.39 -10.14 -37.72
C LEU A 423 -10.91 -11.59 -37.71
N PRO A 424 -9.57 -11.87 -37.66
CA PRO A 424 -9.08 -13.25 -37.59
C PRO A 424 -9.50 -13.99 -36.31
N LEU A 425 -9.81 -13.26 -35.23
CA LEU A 425 -10.26 -13.82 -33.95
C LEU A 425 -11.76 -14.12 -33.95
N ILE A 426 -12.56 -13.35 -34.70
CA ILE A 426 -14.00 -13.55 -34.89
C ILE A 426 -14.26 -14.68 -35.90
N GLY A 427 -13.47 -14.74 -36.96
CA GLY A 427 -13.59 -15.69 -38.07
C GLY A 427 -14.60 -15.26 -39.15
N TYR A 428 -14.46 -15.87 -40.34
CA TYR A 428 -15.22 -15.50 -41.55
C TYR A 428 -16.74 -15.60 -41.34
N GLU A 429 -17.21 -16.73 -40.87
CA GLU A 429 -18.66 -16.97 -40.79
C GLU A 429 -19.37 -16.00 -39.84
N LYS A 430 -18.85 -15.80 -38.62
CA LYS A 430 -19.40 -14.83 -37.68
C LYS A 430 -19.34 -13.42 -38.22
N THR A 431 -18.21 -13.04 -38.84
CA THR A 431 -18.04 -11.73 -39.47
C THR A 431 -19.11 -11.50 -40.52
N LEU A 432 -19.29 -12.44 -41.45
CA LEU A 432 -20.29 -12.36 -42.52
C LEU A 432 -21.71 -12.23 -41.96
N MET A 433 -22.06 -13.06 -40.99
CA MET A 433 -23.41 -13.03 -40.37
C MET A 433 -23.65 -11.69 -39.66
N ARG A 434 -22.70 -11.22 -38.87
CA ARG A 434 -22.84 -9.95 -38.14
C ARG A 434 -22.96 -8.74 -39.08
N LEU A 435 -22.18 -8.70 -40.16
CA LEU A 435 -22.31 -7.67 -41.20
C LEU A 435 -23.69 -7.66 -41.87
N LYS A 436 -24.34 -8.81 -41.99
CA LYS A 436 -25.72 -8.94 -42.48
C LYS A 436 -26.80 -8.67 -41.41
N GLY A 437 -26.39 -8.27 -40.20
CA GLY A 437 -27.32 -8.02 -39.09
C GLY A 437 -27.85 -9.29 -38.44
N ILE A 438 -27.23 -10.44 -38.69
CA ILE A 438 -27.62 -11.73 -38.13
C ILE A 438 -26.82 -11.96 -36.85
N LYS A 439 -27.52 -12.34 -35.79
CA LYS A 439 -26.96 -12.70 -34.49
C LYS A 439 -26.01 -13.90 -34.67
N ALA A 440 -24.75 -13.76 -34.30
CA ALA A 440 -23.73 -14.79 -34.48
C ALA A 440 -22.63 -14.71 -33.41
#